data_516e34a412689c60516fa9b7aaa76c4a
#
_entry.id   516e34a412689c60516fa9b7aaa76c4a
#
_cell.length_a   1.000
_cell.length_b   1.000
_cell.length_c   1.000
_cell.angle_alpha   90.00
_cell.angle_beta   90.00
_cell.angle_gamma   90.00
#
_symmetry.space_group_name_H-M   'P 1'
#
loop_
_entity.id
_entity.type
_entity.pdbx_description
1 polymer ?
#
loop_
_entity_poly.entity_id
_entity_poly.type
_entity_poly.pdbx_seq_one_letter_code
_entity_poly.pdbx_strand_id
1 'polypeptide(L)'
;MSHHHHHDHKDEHHDHKHDHHDHHHSESLSFEEKMSKLLEHWLKHNSDHVQTYQEWGQKAKDAGLNDMAVILQDIAAASSALNQKFEAASSLLKK
;
A
#
# COMPACT_ATOMS: atom_id res chain seq x y z
N MET A 1 2.99 10.83 -29.56
CA MET A 1 2.86 11.00 -29.27
C MET A 1 2.50 11.15 -28.30
N SER A 2 2.58 11.27 -28.20
CA SER A 2 2.27 11.46 -27.35
C SER A 2 1.93 11.58 -26.42
N HIS A 3 1.86 11.86 -26.26
CA HIS A 3 1.55 12.11 -25.49
C HIS A 3 1.26 12.16 -24.54
N HIS A 4 1.29 12.29 -24.26
CA HIS A 4 0.95 12.44 -23.46
C HIS A 4 0.79 12.49 -22.58
N HIS A 5 0.85 12.69 -22.22
CA HIS A 5 0.56 12.89 -21.43
C HIS A 5 0.42 12.96 -20.57
N HIS A 6 0.40 13.20 -20.22
CA HIS A 6 0.09 13.44 -19.43
C HIS A 6 -0.15 13.42 -18.57
N HIS A 7 -0.19 13.57 -18.29
CA HIS A 7 -0.57 13.72 -17.53
C HIS A 7 -0.72 13.58 -16.67
N ASP A 8 -0.60 13.69 -16.50
CA ASP A 8 -0.83 13.74 -15.77
C ASP A 8 -0.87 13.78 -14.94
N HIS A 9 -0.82 14.02 -14.67
CA HIS A 9 -1.06 14.28 -13.89
C HIS A 9 -1.30 14.41 -13.06
N LYS A 10 -1.21 14.51 -12.81
CA LYS A 10 -1.60 14.77 -12.11
C LYS A 10 -1.95 14.63 -11.27
N ASP A 11 -1.90 14.70 -11.16
CA ASP A 11 -2.39 14.68 -10.41
C ASP A 11 -2.38 14.46 -9.54
N GLU A 12 -2.18 14.50 -9.31
CA GLU A 12 -2.35 14.56 -8.55
C GLU A 12 -2.34 14.84 -7.92
N HIS A 13 -2.39 15.17 -7.77
CA HIS A 13 -2.67 15.60 -7.12
C HIS A 13 -2.99 15.59 -6.42
N HIS A 14 -3.02 15.74 -6.19
CA HIS A 14 -3.55 15.85 -5.53
C HIS A 14 -3.74 15.60 -4.76
N ASP A 15 -3.61 15.62 -4.52
CA ASP A 15 -3.97 15.58 -3.73
C ASP A 15 -3.92 15.58 -3.02
N HIS A 16 -3.83 15.88 -2.69
CA HIS A 16 -3.97 16.19 -1.93
C HIS A 16 -4.18 16.52 -1.25
N LYS A 17 -4.33 16.65 -0.98
CA LYS A 17 -4.56 17.09 -0.36
C LYS A 17 -5.04 16.91 0.35
N HIS A 18 -5.21 17.09 0.56
CA HIS A 18 -5.73 17.00 1.30
C HIS A 18 -5.86 16.71 2.08
N ASP A 19 -5.77 16.64 2.36
CA ASP A 19 -5.84 16.54 3.12
C ASP A 19 -5.85 16.77 3.82
N HIS A 20 -5.98 17.27 4.18
CA HIS A 20 -5.90 17.79 4.89
C HIS A 20 -6.52 17.93 5.58
N HIS A 21 -7.10 18.11 5.87
CA HIS A 21 -7.64 18.30 6.53
C HIS A 21 -8.07 17.72 7.31
N ASP A 22 -8.48 17.41 7.41
CA ASP A 22 -8.90 16.78 8.17
C ASP A 22 -8.47 16.68 9.18
N HIS A 23 -7.98 17.37 9.45
CA HIS A 23 -7.30 17.38 10.45
C HIS A 23 -7.75 17.81 11.69
N HIS A 24 -8.57 18.60 11.90
CA HIS A 24 -8.84 19.05 13.15
C HIS A 24 -9.62 18.14 13.96
N HIS A 25 -10.31 17.23 13.41
CA HIS A 25 -10.88 16.28 14.23
C HIS A 25 -9.91 15.47 14.93
N SER A 26 -8.75 15.36 14.43
CA SER A 26 -7.74 14.50 15.02
C SER A 26 -7.26 15.02 16.34
N GLU A 27 -7.69 16.20 16.74
CA GLU A 27 -7.31 16.68 18.05
C GLU A 27 -7.88 15.86 19.15
N SER A 28 -8.98 15.15 18.91
CA SER A 28 -9.57 14.33 19.94
C SER A 28 -9.00 12.94 20.02
N LEU A 29 -8.04 12.60 19.13
CA LEU A 29 -7.42 11.29 19.12
C LEU A 29 -6.08 11.33 19.85
N SER A 30 -5.82 10.32 20.64
CA SER A 30 -4.50 10.16 21.22
C SER A 30 -3.51 9.73 20.14
N PHE A 31 -2.24 9.78 20.43
CA PHE A 31 -1.22 9.30 19.50
C PHE A 31 -1.44 7.83 19.18
N GLU A 32 -1.74 7.03 20.21
CA GLU A 32 -1.96 5.60 20.00
C GLU A 32 -3.14 5.34 19.09
N GLU A 33 -4.20 6.14 19.23
CA GLU A 33 -5.35 6.00 18.34
C GLU A 33 -5.00 6.34 16.90
N LYS A 34 -4.19 7.39 16.72
CA LYS A 34 -3.73 7.75 15.39
C LYS A 34 -2.86 6.66 14.79
N MET A 35 -1.95 6.11 15.59
CA MET A 35 -1.10 5.03 15.13
C MET A 35 -1.92 3.81 14.73
N SER A 36 -2.95 3.50 15.53
CA SER A 36 -3.78 2.36 15.23
C SER A 36 -4.46 2.51 13.87
N LYS A 37 -4.98 3.70 13.60
CA LYS A 37 -5.63 3.95 12.32
C LYS A 37 -4.65 3.90 11.15
N LEU A 38 -3.45 4.43 11.36
CA LEU A 38 -2.42 4.39 10.32
C LEU A 38 -1.99 2.95 10.03
N LEU A 39 -1.81 2.16 11.06
CA LEU A 39 -1.39 0.77 10.88
C LEU A 39 -2.46 -0.03 10.15
N GLU A 40 -3.72 0.18 10.48
CA GLU A 40 -4.81 -0.45 9.77
C GLU A 40 -4.78 -0.09 8.29
N HIS A 41 -4.58 1.19 8.02
CA HIS A 41 -4.56 1.68 6.65
C HIS A 41 -3.38 1.07 5.89
N TRP A 42 -2.19 1.08 6.51
CA TRP A 42 -1.01 0.53 5.86
C TRP A 42 -1.13 -0.96 5.61
N LEU A 43 -1.71 -1.67 6.58
CA LEU A 43 -1.90 -3.11 6.44
C LEU A 43 -2.81 -3.42 5.25
N LYS A 44 -3.94 -2.73 5.18
CA LYS A 44 -4.88 -2.94 4.10
C LYS A 44 -4.28 -2.58 2.76
N HIS A 45 -3.61 -1.44 2.70
CA HIS A 45 -2.98 -0.97 1.47
C HIS A 45 -1.91 -1.95 1.00
N ASN A 46 -1.11 -2.44 1.93
CA ASN A 46 -0.07 -3.40 1.58
C ASN A 46 -0.65 -4.74 1.14
N SER A 47 -1.78 -5.15 1.75
CA SER A 47 -2.45 -6.38 1.34
C SER A 47 -2.93 -6.28 -0.11
N ASP A 48 -3.44 -5.12 -0.49
CA ASP A 48 -3.86 -4.91 -1.87
C ASP A 48 -2.67 -5.02 -2.82
N HIS A 49 -1.52 -4.50 -2.41
CA HIS A 49 -0.31 -4.61 -3.23
C HIS A 49 0.15 -6.05 -3.36
N VAL A 50 0.09 -6.83 -2.27
CA VAL A 50 0.47 -8.24 -2.33
C VAL A 50 -0.35 -8.95 -3.39
N GLN A 51 -1.65 -8.72 -3.38
CA GLN A 51 -2.53 -9.35 -4.34
C GLN A 51 -2.17 -8.94 -5.76
N THR A 52 -1.90 -7.66 -5.97
CA THR A 52 -1.50 -7.15 -7.29
C THR A 52 -0.21 -7.82 -7.76
N TYR A 53 0.78 -7.94 -6.88
CA TYR A 53 2.04 -8.57 -7.26
C TYR A 53 1.83 -10.03 -7.65
N GLN A 54 0.96 -10.73 -6.91
CA GLN A 54 0.67 -12.13 -7.22
C GLN A 54 -0.01 -12.25 -8.58
N GLU A 55 -0.97 -11.37 -8.86
CA GLU A 55 -1.67 -11.39 -10.12
C GLU A 55 -0.72 -11.14 -11.29
N TRP A 56 0.14 -10.14 -11.15
CA TRP A 56 1.07 -9.83 -12.23
C TRP A 56 2.18 -10.87 -12.35
N GLY A 57 2.53 -11.49 -11.23
CA GLY A 57 3.45 -12.63 -11.28
C GLY A 57 2.88 -13.75 -12.12
N GLN A 58 1.58 -14.05 -11.94
CA GLN A 58 0.94 -15.10 -12.72
C GLN A 58 0.85 -14.71 -14.20
N LYS A 59 0.53 -13.44 -14.47
CA LYS A 59 0.47 -12.97 -15.85
C LYS A 59 1.83 -13.04 -16.53
N ALA A 60 2.87 -12.71 -15.79
CA ALA A 60 4.22 -12.81 -16.32
C ALA A 60 4.55 -14.26 -16.67
N LYS A 61 4.18 -15.18 -15.78
CA LYS A 61 4.42 -16.59 -16.02
C LYS A 61 3.68 -17.05 -17.28
N ASP A 62 2.43 -16.65 -17.40
CA ASP A 62 1.60 -17.03 -18.57
C ASP A 62 2.18 -16.47 -19.86
N ALA A 63 2.88 -15.35 -19.77
CA ALA A 63 3.50 -14.71 -20.93
C ALA A 63 4.88 -15.28 -21.22
N GLY A 64 5.33 -16.27 -20.45
CA GLY A 64 6.63 -16.87 -20.67
C GLY A 64 7.79 -16.13 -20.02
N LEU A 65 7.49 -15.11 -19.21
CA LEU A 65 8.52 -14.33 -18.53
C LEU A 65 8.79 -14.94 -17.17
N ASN A 66 9.38 -16.14 -17.17
CA ASN A 66 9.47 -16.91 -15.93
C ASN A 66 10.36 -16.27 -14.88
N ASP A 67 11.46 -15.66 -15.28
CA ASP A 67 12.33 -15.00 -14.32
C ASP A 67 11.64 -13.81 -13.68
N MET A 68 10.89 -13.06 -14.49
CA MET A 68 10.10 -11.93 -13.98
C MET A 68 9.05 -12.43 -13.00
N ALA A 69 8.39 -13.55 -13.33
CA ALA A 69 7.36 -14.12 -12.48
C ALA A 69 7.92 -14.48 -11.12
N VAL A 70 9.12 -15.07 -11.09
CA VAL A 70 9.77 -15.45 -9.84
C VAL A 70 10.05 -14.22 -8.99
N ILE A 71 10.57 -13.16 -9.61
CA ILE A 71 10.86 -11.93 -8.88
C ILE A 71 9.58 -11.31 -8.32
N LEU A 72 8.51 -11.30 -9.11
CA LEU A 72 7.25 -10.73 -8.62
C LEU A 72 6.66 -11.55 -7.49
N GLN A 73 6.82 -12.86 -7.53
CA GLN A 73 6.37 -13.71 -6.43
C GLN A 73 7.20 -13.46 -5.18
N ASP A 74 8.49 -13.21 -5.33
CA ASP A 74 9.34 -12.87 -4.20
C ASP A 74 8.93 -11.52 -3.60
N ILE A 75 8.58 -10.57 -4.45
CA ILE A 75 8.11 -9.27 -3.98
C ILE A 75 6.82 -9.45 -3.19
N ALA A 76 5.91 -10.29 -3.69
CA ALA A 76 4.66 -10.55 -2.99
C ALA A 76 4.92 -11.19 -1.63
N ALA A 77 5.84 -12.13 -1.57
CA ALA A 77 6.17 -12.80 -0.31
C ALA A 77 6.78 -11.82 0.69
N ALA A 78 7.67 -10.96 0.23
CA ALA A 78 8.29 -9.96 1.10
C ALA A 78 7.24 -8.97 1.63
N SER A 79 6.32 -8.57 0.76
CA SER A 79 5.25 -7.65 1.18
C SER A 79 4.29 -8.33 2.16
N SER A 80 4.03 -9.62 1.96
CA SER A 80 3.19 -10.36 2.88
C SER A 80 3.85 -10.46 4.26
N ALA A 81 5.16 -10.68 4.28
CA ALA A 81 5.90 -10.70 5.55
C ALA A 81 5.84 -9.35 6.25
N LEU A 82 5.85 -8.28 5.47
CA LEU A 82 5.73 -6.94 6.03
C LEU A 82 4.39 -6.75 6.74
N ASN A 83 3.32 -7.35 6.22
CA ASN A 83 2.03 -7.27 6.87
C ASN A 83 2.05 -7.87 8.25
N GLN A 84 2.81 -8.93 8.45
CA GLN A 84 2.92 -9.54 9.77
C GLN A 84 3.53 -8.56 10.78
N LYS A 85 4.45 -7.73 10.31
CA LYS A 85 5.05 -6.73 11.18
C LYS A 85 4.04 -5.62 11.50
N PHE A 86 3.22 -5.22 10.52
CA PHE A 86 2.16 -4.26 10.81
C PHE A 86 1.18 -4.81 11.84
N GLU A 87 0.84 -6.08 11.72
CA GLU A 87 -0.06 -6.71 12.68
C GLU A 87 0.56 -6.77 14.07
N ALA A 88 1.84 -7.10 14.13
CA ALA A 88 2.53 -7.14 15.41
C ALA A 88 2.56 -5.76 16.07
N ALA A 89 2.84 -4.74 15.27
CA ALA A 89 2.83 -3.37 15.78
C ALA A 89 1.45 -2.97 16.28
N SER A 90 0.41 -3.35 15.52
CA SER A 90 -0.95 -3.04 15.92
C SER A 90 -1.32 -3.72 17.23
N SER A 91 -0.86 -4.96 17.40
CA SER A 91 -1.12 -5.69 18.63
C SER A 91 -0.54 -5.01 19.86
N LEU A 92 0.57 -4.33 19.70
CA LEU A 92 1.18 -3.63 20.84
C LEU A 92 0.28 -2.51 21.34
N LEU A 93 -0.57 -1.97 20.49
CA LEU A 93 -1.47 -0.89 20.85
C LEU A 93 -2.75 -1.36 21.48
N LYS A 94 -3.03 -2.65 21.40
CA LYS A 94 -4.31 -3.19 21.86
C LYS A 94 -4.24 -3.77 23.25
N LYS A 95 -3.24 -3.51 23.96
CA LYS A 95 -3.07 -4.10 25.29
C LYS A 95 -4.03 -3.55 26.33
#